data_d7ab2549cf60630c9244c5d994354953
#
_entry.id   d7ab2549cf60630c9244c5d994354953
#
_cell.length_a   1.000
_cell.length_b   1.000
_cell.length_c   1.000
_cell.angle_alpha   90.00
_cell.angle_beta   90.00
_cell.angle_gamma   90.00
#
_symmetry.space_group_name_H-M   'P 1'
#
loop_
_entity.id
_entity.type
_entity.pdbx_description
1 polymer ?
#
loop_
_entity_poly.entity_id
_entity_poly.type
_entity_poly.pdbx_seq_one_letter_code
_entity_poly.pdbx_strand_id
1 'polypeptide(L)'
;SNNNKYILHQVNDGSTLKKLEAMCQVLDFCSCENALVQYPVKNDSGFFVSNKQKFFLTKFYDGHTFSGNKREFLDLATKFAELHQILNSCKIPYNYRLNQKFYRLLDIGEFKEIVKIIDRKKQLSELDKLFLNNQNLLLESFTKFKLLKSYSSVPKQLIHHDLHPKNAIFNENKI
;
A
#
# COMPACT_ATOMS: atom_id res chain seq x y z
N SER A 1 -31.08 4.89 16.77
CA SER A 1 -29.65 4.55 16.99
C SER A 1 -28.98 4.45 15.63
N ASN A 2 -28.03 5.34 15.36
CA ASN A 2 -27.19 5.24 14.16
C ASN A 2 -26.35 3.96 14.27
N ASN A 3 -26.64 2.96 13.44
CA ASN A 3 -25.87 1.70 13.36
C ASN A 3 -24.52 1.92 12.66
N ASN A 4 -23.71 2.86 13.13
CA ASN A 4 -22.38 3.08 12.61
C ASN A 4 -21.48 1.92 13.07
N LYS A 5 -20.93 1.17 12.11
CA LYS A 5 -19.93 0.13 12.35
C LYS A 5 -18.53 0.72 12.24
N TYR A 6 -17.61 0.25 13.05
CA TYR A 6 -16.20 0.67 13.05
C TYR A 6 -15.28 -0.54 13.07
N ILE A 7 -14.05 -0.33 12.61
CA ILE A 7 -12.95 -1.29 12.70
C ILE A 7 -11.97 -0.78 13.75
N LEU A 8 -11.67 -1.60 14.75
CA LEU A 8 -10.60 -1.35 15.69
C LEU A 8 -9.29 -1.95 15.14
N HIS A 9 -8.30 -1.09 14.91
CA HIS A 9 -6.97 -1.50 14.49
C HIS A 9 -6.03 -1.52 15.70
N GLN A 10 -5.42 -2.67 15.95
CA GLN A 10 -4.32 -2.82 16.90
C GLN A 10 -3.00 -2.92 16.15
N VAL A 11 -2.03 -2.08 16.47
CA VAL A 11 -0.74 -2.05 15.79
C VAL A 11 0.35 -2.63 16.69
N ASN A 12 0.82 -3.80 16.34
CA ASN A 12 1.84 -4.56 17.09
C ASN A 12 3.24 -4.47 16.48
N ASP A 13 3.37 -3.80 15.32
CA ASP A 13 4.68 -3.55 14.72
C ASP A 13 5.47 -2.49 15.52
N GLY A 14 6.74 -2.30 15.20
CA GLY A 14 7.60 -1.30 15.85
C GLY A 14 7.21 0.16 15.61
N SER A 15 5.99 0.44 15.09
CA SER A 15 5.53 1.79 14.81
C SER A 15 5.36 2.61 16.10
N THR A 16 5.83 3.85 16.08
CA THR A 16 5.63 4.79 17.19
C THR A 16 4.23 5.40 17.16
N LEU A 17 3.72 5.86 18.31
CA LEU A 17 2.43 6.59 18.36
C LEU A 17 2.41 7.80 17.43
N LYS A 18 3.51 8.56 17.38
CA LYS A 18 3.66 9.71 16.47
C LYS A 18 3.49 9.31 15.00
N LYS A 19 3.99 8.12 14.64
CA LYS A 19 3.87 7.58 13.30
C LYS A 19 2.44 7.23 12.96
N LEU A 20 1.74 6.56 13.85
CA LEU A 20 0.35 6.17 13.66
C LEU A 20 -0.56 7.40 13.60
N GLU A 21 -0.34 8.39 14.46
CA GLU A 21 -1.08 9.64 14.46
C GLU A 21 -0.92 10.38 13.13
N ALA A 22 0.32 10.51 12.63
CA ALA A 22 0.58 11.13 11.33
C ALA A 22 -0.08 10.35 10.17
N MET A 23 -0.10 9.02 10.21
CA MET A 23 -0.81 8.20 9.23
C MET A 23 -2.32 8.50 9.25
N CYS A 24 -2.92 8.54 10.44
CA CYS A 24 -4.34 8.87 10.57
C CYS A 24 -4.64 10.30 10.10
N GLN A 25 -3.76 11.27 10.36
CA GLN A 25 -3.90 12.63 9.84
C GLN A 25 -3.86 12.69 8.30
N VAL A 26 -3.03 11.86 7.65
CA VAL A 26 -3.02 11.74 6.18
C VAL A 26 -4.34 11.17 5.68
N LEU A 27 -4.87 10.13 6.33
CA LEU A 27 -6.17 9.55 5.97
C LEU A 27 -7.32 10.54 6.16
N ASP A 28 -7.32 11.31 7.27
CA ASP A 28 -8.30 12.36 7.54
C ASP A 28 -8.23 13.44 6.45
N PHE A 29 -7.03 13.91 6.11
CA PHE A 29 -6.81 14.85 5.01
C PHE A 29 -7.36 14.32 3.69
N CYS A 30 -7.01 13.10 3.30
CA CYS A 30 -7.51 12.49 2.06
C CYS A 30 -9.05 12.39 2.05
N SER A 31 -9.64 12.04 3.18
CA SER A 31 -11.10 11.97 3.32
C SER A 31 -11.78 13.33 3.20
N CYS A 32 -11.18 14.40 3.76
CA CYS A 32 -11.66 15.78 3.61
C CYS A 32 -11.60 16.26 2.15
N GLU A 33 -10.64 15.76 1.38
CA GLU A 33 -10.52 16.01 -0.07
C GLU A 33 -11.37 15.04 -0.92
N ASN A 34 -12.31 14.32 -0.30
CA ASN A 34 -13.21 13.35 -0.93
C ASN A 34 -12.52 12.12 -1.55
N ALA A 35 -11.30 11.79 -1.14
CA ALA A 35 -10.72 10.52 -1.51
C ALA A 35 -11.44 9.35 -0.82
N LEU A 36 -11.61 8.26 -1.55
CA LEU A 36 -12.22 7.03 -1.03
C LEU A 36 -11.17 6.24 -0.23
N VAL A 37 -10.97 6.64 1.01
CA VAL A 37 -10.07 6.00 1.98
C VAL A 37 -10.81 5.63 3.25
N GLN A 38 -10.23 4.75 4.05
CA GLN A 38 -10.77 4.49 5.39
C GLN A 38 -10.72 5.76 6.24
N TYR A 39 -11.89 6.21 6.70
CA TYR A 39 -12.01 7.41 7.52
C TYR A 39 -11.60 7.12 8.98
N PRO A 40 -10.53 7.73 9.50
CA PRO A 40 -10.14 7.57 10.89
C PRO A 40 -11.02 8.39 11.82
N VAL A 41 -11.26 7.89 13.02
CA VAL A 41 -12.12 8.52 14.03
C VAL A 41 -11.30 9.08 15.16
N LYS A 42 -11.50 10.37 15.49
CA LYS A 42 -10.86 11.01 16.65
C LYS A 42 -11.51 10.56 17.94
N ASN A 43 -10.73 10.39 18.99
CA ASN A 43 -11.22 10.24 20.35
C ASN A 43 -11.66 11.58 20.95
N ASP A 44 -12.21 11.56 22.16
CA ASP A 44 -12.72 12.77 22.85
C ASP A 44 -11.64 13.84 23.11
N SER A 45 -10.36 13.44 23.09
CA SER A 45 -9.22 14.37 23.23
C SER A 45 -8.71 14.90 21.88
N GLY A 46 -9.38 14.58 20.77
CA GLY A 46 -9.03 15.05 19.43
C GLY A 46 -7.93 14.28 18.72
N PHE A 47 -7.40 13.21 19.31
CA PHE A 47 -6.38 12.35 18.72
C PHE A 47 -7.01 11.12 18.04
N PHE A 48 -6.37 10.62 16.97
CA PHE A 48 -6.81 9.40 16.30
C PHE A 48 -6.33 8.13 17.03
N VAL A 49 -5.17 8.18 17.67
CA VAL A 49 -4.52 7.02 18.27
C VAL A 49 -4.61 7.07 19.79
N SER A 50 -4.97 5.95 20.41
CA SER A 50 -4.94 5.80 21.86
C SER A 50 -3.49 5.81 22.37
N ASN A 51 -3.17 6.70 23.32
CA ASN A 51 -1.83 6.84 23.90
C ASN A 51 -1.34 5.59 24.64
N LYS A 52 -2.25 4.71 25.12
CA LYS A 52 -1.89 3.57 25.96
C LYS A 52 -1.61 2.28 25.19
N GLN A 53 -2.25 2.05 24.05
CA GLN A 53 -2.31 0.72 23.44
C GLN A 53 -2.14 0.69 21.91
N LYS A 54 -1.74 1.78 21.28
CA LYS A 54 -1.59 1.87 19.80
C LYS A 54 -2.83 1.38 19.04
N PHE A 55 -4.01 1.71 19.53
CA PHE A 55 -5.26 1.48 18.84
C PHE A 55 -5.72 2.73 18.10
N PHE A 56 -6.33 2.54 16.95
CA PHE A 56 -7.12 3.57 16.27
C PHE A 56 -8.37 2.95 15.67
N LEU A 57 -9.38 3.78 15.42
CA LEU A 57 -10.65 3.37 14.81
C LEU A 57 -10.76 3.94 13.41
N THR A 58 -11.31 3.15 12.51
CA THR A 58 -11.77 3.63 11.21
C THR A 58 -13.23 3.26 11.00
N LYS A 59 -13.92 4.02 10.15
CA LYS A 59 -15.28 3.68 9.74
C LYS A 59 -15.26 2.37 8.96
N PHE A 60 -16.22 1.49 9.26
CA PHE A 60 -16.42 0.28 8.48
C PHE A 60 -17.22 0.58 7.21
N TYR A 61 -16.81 -0.01 6.10
CA TYR A 61 -17.52 0.05 4.83
C TYR A 61 -17.96 -1.35 4.44
N ASP A 62 -19.27 -1.52 4.21
CA ASP A 62 -19.81 -2.77 3.66
C ASP A 62 -19.44 -2.88 2.18
N GLY A 63 -19.09 -4.08 1.74
CA GLY A 63 -18.74 -4.35 0.35
C GLY A 63 -17.98 -5.66 0.20
N HIS A 64 -17.47 -5.89 -0.99
CA HIS A 64 -16.65 -7.05 -1.33
C HIS A 64 -15.24 -6.61 -1.77
N THR A 65 -14.28 -7.49 -1.67
CA THR A 65 -12.93 -7.28 -2.20
C THR A 65 -12.94 -7.40 -3.72
N PHE A 66 -11.90 -6.91 -4.39
CA PHE A 66 -11.73 -6.99 -5.84
C PHE A 66 -12.06 -8.38 -6.39
N SER A 67 -13.02 -8.45 -7.32
CA SER A 67 -13.50 -9.71 -7.91
C SER A 67 -12.72 -10.16 -9.16
N GLY A 68 -11.81 -9.31 -9.65
CA GLY A 68 -11.05 -9.58 -10.88
C GLY A 68 -11.73 -9.11 -12.16
N ASN A 69 -12.90 -8.47 -12.09
CA ASN A 69 -13.56 -8.00 -13.30
C ASN A 69 -12.94 -6.68 -13.83
N LYS A 70 -13.08 -6.47 -15.14
CA LYS A 70 -12.48 -5.34 -15.84
C LYS A 70 -12.99 -3.98 -15.35
N ARG A 71 -14.28 -3.90 -14.98
CA ARG A 71 -14.88 -2.64 -14.51
C ARG A 71 -14.26 -2.22 -13.18
N GLU A 72 -14.22 -3.13 -12.21
CA GLU A 72 -13.59 -2.86 -10.91
C GLU A 72 -12.10 -2.50 -11.06
N PHE A 73 -11.39 -3.13 -12.02
CA PHE A 73 -10.00 -2.78 -12.29
C PHE A 73 -9.84 -1.34 -12.77
N LEU A 74 -10.68 -0.91 -13.72
CA LEU A 74 -10.65 0.46 -14.24
C LEU A 74 -11.03 1.48 -13.17
N ASP A 75 -12.06 1.18 -12.39
CA ASP A 75 -12.52 2.02 -11.31
C ASP A 75 -11.44 2.16 -10.22
N LEU A 76 -10.80 1.06 -9.84
CA LEU A 76 -9.67 1.06 -8.89
C LEU A 76 -8.49 1.90 -9.41
N ALA A 77 -8.11 1.72 -10.67
CA ALA A 77 -7.02 2.48 -11.29
C ALA A 77 -7.32 3.99 -11.29
N THR A 78 -8.56 4.36 -11.61
CA THR A 78 -9.02 5.76 -11.60
C THR A 78 -8.96 6.36 -10.19
N LYS A 79 -9.55 5.67 -9.21
CA LYS A 79 -9.58 6.15 -7.82
C LYS A 79 -8.19 6.19 -7.19
N PHE A 80 -7.31 5.28 -7.58
CA PHE A 80 -5.92 5.30 -7.14
C PHE A 80 -5.14 6.49 -7.72
N ALA A 81 -5.37 6.84 -8.98
CA ALA A 81 -4.78 8.03 -9.59
C ALA A 81 -5.27 9.31 -8.89
N GLU A 82 -6.58 9.43 -8.62
CA GLU A 82 -7.17 10.53 -7.85
C GLU A 82 -6.55 10.64 -6.46
N LEU A 83 -6.43 9.53 -5.74
CA LEU A 83 -5.79 9.50 -4.42
C LEU A 83 -4.33 10.01 -4.49
N HIS A 84 -3.57 9.62 -5.49
CA HIS A 84 -2.19 10.10 -5.66
C HIS A 84 -2.11 11.60 -5.96
N GLN A 85 -3.08 12.16 -6.69
CA GLN A 85 -3.17 13.61 -6.91
C GLN A 85 -3.43 14.35 -5.59
N ILE A 86 -4.35 13.84 -4.77
CA ILE A 86 -4.65 14.38 -3.44
C ILE A 86 -3.41 14.28 -2.53
N LEU A 87 -2.75 13.13 -2.49
CA LEU A 87 -1.53 12.92 -1.68
C LEU A 87 -0.39 13.85 -2.09
N ASN A 88 -0.30 14.24 -3.36
CA ASN A 88 0.69 15.21 -3.81
C ASN A 88 0.52 16.60 -3.20
N SER A 89 -0.71 16.99 -2.85
CA SER A 89 -1.02 18.26 -2.17
C SER A 89 -0.89 18.18 -0.65
N CYS A 90 -0.75 16.99 -0.09
CA CYS A 90 -0.68 16.77 1.35
C CYS A 90 0.63 17.32 1.95
N LYS A 91 0.51 18.31 2.83
CA LYS A 91 1.65 18.97 3.52
C LYS A 91 1.92 18.40 4.91
N ILE A 92 1.23 17.34 5.31
CA ILE A 92 1.46 16.70 6.60
C ILE A 92 2.89 16.14 6.60
N PRO A 93 3.74 16.50 7.58
CA PRO A 93 5.12 16.07 7.61
C PRO A 93 5.17 14.58 7.96
N TYR A 94 5.21 13.76 6.92
CA TYR A 94 5.28 12.32 7.02
C TYR A 94 6.70 11.88 6.67
N ASN A 95 7.63 12.08 7.61
CA ASN A 95 9.03 11.70 7.44
C ASN A 95 9.22 10.18 7.54
N TYR A 96 8.57 9.45 6.65
CA TYR A 96 8.92 8.05 6.40
C TYR A 96 10.03 8.00 5.36
N ARG A 97 11.24 7.83 5.83
CA ARG A 97 12.26 7.23 4.99
C ARG A 97 11.74 5.85 4.62
N LEU A 98 11.40 5.66 3.35
CA LEU A 98 11.24 4.33 2.78
C LEU A 98 12.37 3.47 3.33
N ASN A 99 12.02 2.40 3.99
CA ASN A 99 13.01 1.50 4.56
C ASN A 99 13.93 1.10 3.40
N GLN A 100 15.23 1.35 3.49
CA GLN A 100 16.19 1.01 2.43
C GLN A 100 16.11 -0.45 1.99
N LYS A 101 15.50 -1.32 2.83
CA LYS A 101 15.16 -2.70 2.47
C LYS A 101 14.29 -2.82 1.21
N PHE A 102 13.47 -1.83 0.88
CA PHE A 102 12.63 -1.89 -0.33
C PHE A 102 13.47 -1.88 -1.62
N TYR A 103 14.60 -1.17 -1.62
CA TYR A 103 15.56 -1.19 -2.73
C TYR A 103 16.37 -2.49 -2.78
N ARG A 104 16.41 -3.26 -1.69
CA ARG A 104 17.05 -4.58 -1.64
C ARG A 104 16.24 -5.67 -2.34
N LEU A 105 14.91 -5.52 -2.47
CA LEU A 105 14.07 -6.47 -3.22
C LEU A 105 14.47 -6.58 -4.70
N LEU A 106 15.30 -5.66 -5.18
CA LEU A 106 15.84 -5.64 -6.53
C LEU A 106 17.34 -6.05 -6.57
N ASP A 107 17.83 -6.77 -5.57
CA ASP A 107 19.20 -7.29 -5.61
C ASP A 107 19.31 -8.44 -6.62
N ILE A 108 20.19 -8.24 -7.61
CA ILE A 108 20.46 -9.25 -8.65
C ILE A 108 21.01 -10.54 -8.05
N GLY A 109 21.73 -10.45 -6.92
CA GLY A 109 22.23 -11.62 -6.19
C GLY A 109 21.08 -12.45 -5.63
N GLU A 110 20.14 -11.81 -4.93
CA GLU A 110 18.93 -12.47 -4.39
C GLU A 110 18.10 -13.09 -5.52
N PHE A 111 17.94 -12.39 -6.64
CA PHE A 111 17.23 -12.93 -7.80
C PHE A 111 17.90 -14.23 -8.32
N LYS A 112 19.21 -14.23 -8.48
CA LYS A 112 19.95 -15.43 -8.91
C LYS A 112 19.84 -16.60 -7.91
N GLU A 113 19.79 -16.31 -6.60
CA GLU A 113 19.57 -17.35 -5.60
C GLU A 113 18.15 -17.93 -5.68
N ILE A 114 17.13 -17.11 -5.93
CA ILE A 114 15.75 -17.59 -6.18
C ILE A 114 15.72 -18.54 -7.38
N VAL A 115 16.35 -18.18 -8.50
CA VAL A 115 16.46 -19.07 -9.68
C VAL A 115 17.07 -20.41 -9.29
N LYS A 116 18.22 -20.41 -8.57
CA LYS A 116 18.86 -21.66 -8.11
C LYS A 116 17.98 -22.50 -7.18
N ILE A 117 17.19 -21.86 -6.31
CA ILE A 117 16.25 -22.55 -5.43
C ILE A 117 15.15 -23.23 -6.26
N ILE A 118 14.62 -22.54 -7.26
CA ILE A 118 13.58 -23.10 -8.13
C ILE A 118 14.15 -24.26 -8.96
N ASP A 119 15.35 -24.12 -9.55
CA ASP A 119 15.99 -25.16 -10.37
C ASP A 119 16.26 -26.46 -9.60
N ARG A 120 16.42 -26.38 -8.27
CA ARG A 120 16.63 -27.56 -7.40
C ARG A 120 15.34 -28.27 -7.00
N LYS A 121 14.17 -27.73 -7.32
CA LYS A 121 12.89 -28.38 -7.00
C LYS A 121 12.68 -29.62 -7.86
N LYS A 122 12.29 -30.73 -7.23
CA LYS A 122 11.94 -31.97 -7.94
C LYS A 122 10.69 -31.81 -8.81
N GLN A 123 9.78 -30.91 -8.42
CA GLN A 123 8.54 -30.63 -9.15
C GLN A 123 8.33 -29.13 -9.16
N LEU A 124 8.15 -28.56 -10.35
CA LEU A 124 7.89 -27.14 -10.56
C LEU A 124 6.39 -26.86 -10.56
N SER A 125 5.97 -25.85 -9.80
CA SER A 125 4.62 -25.29 -9.92
C SER A 125 4.50 -24.49 -11.22
N GLU A 126 3.26 -24.16 -11.63
CA GLU A 126 3.03 -23.28 -12.79
C GLU A 126 3.67 -21.90 -12.61
N LEU A 127 3.68 -21.38 -11.37
CA LEU A 127 4.36 -20.13 -11.06
C LEU A 127 5.89 -20.23 -11.21
N ASP A 128 6.49 -21.36 -10.77
CA ASP A 128 7.91 -21.58 -10.96
C ASP A 128 8.29 -21.61 -12.45
N LYS A 129 7.50 -22.31 -13.26
CA LYS A 129 7.69 -22.37 -14.72
C LYS A 129 7.57 -20.99 -15.35
N LEU A 130 6.53 -20.24 -14.99
CA LEU A 130 6.31 -18.88 -15.48
C LEU A 130 7.50 -17.97 -15.12
N PHE A 131 8.00 -18.07 -13.88
CA PHE A 131 9.15 -17.31 -13.43
C PHE A 131 10.42 -17.66 -14.22
N LEU A 132 10.74 -18.95 -14.38
CA LEU A 132 11.92 -19.40 -15.14
C LEU A 132 11.84 -19.01 -16.62
N ASN A 133 10.66 -19.13 -17.24
CA ASN A 133 10.47 -18.75 -18.63
C ASN A 133 10.70 -17.23 -18.87
N ASN A 134 10.51 -16.41 -17.85
CA ASN A 134 10.67 -14.96 -17.93
C ASN A 134 11.91 -14.43 -17.21
N GLN A 135 12.80 -15.30 -16.71
CA GLN A 135 13.94 -14.90 -15.88
C GLN A 135 14.87 -13.90 -16.56
N ASN A 136 15.12 -14.04 -17.86
CA ASN A 136 15.99 -13.15 -18.60
C ASN A 136 15.37 -11.77 -18.75
N LEU A 137 14.07 -11.68 -19.05
CA LEU A 137 13.32 -10.43 -19.13
C LEU A 137 13.33 -9.71 -17.78
N LEU A 138 13.10 -10.44 -16.69
CA LEU A 138 13.14 -9.90 -15.33
C LEU A 138 14.53 -9.37 -14.98
N LEU A 139 15.59 -10.15 -15.27
CA LEU A 139 16.97 -9.75 -15.01
C LEU A 139 17.36 -8.50 -15.81
N GLU A 140 16.99 -8.44 -17.07
CA GLU A 140 17.20 -7.26 -17.91
C GLU A 140 16.47 -6.03 -17.34
N SER A 141 15.22 -6.19 -16.92
CA SER A 141 14.42 -5.12 -16.32
C SER A 141 15.05 -4.62 -15.03
N PHE A 142 15.52 -5.51 -14.14
CA PHE A 142 16.23 -5.14 -12.91
C PHE A 142 17.55 -4.41 -13.21
N THR A 143 18.28 -4.84 -14.22
CA THR A 143 19.54 -4.19 -14.63
C THR A 143 19.27 -2.78 -15.16
N LYS A 144 18.29 -2.63 -16.03
CA LYS A 144 17.85 -1.31 -16.54
C LYS A 144 17.39 -0.40 -15.41
N PHE A 145 16.61 -0.91 -14.47
CA PHE A 145 16.15 -0.13 -13.31
C PHE A 145 17.31 0.36 -12.43
N LYS A 146 18.32 -0.48 -12.16
CA LYS A 146 19.53 -0.07 -11.42
C LYS A 146 20.34 1.00 -12.13
N LEU A 147 20.33 1.02 -13.46
CA LEU A 147 21.04 2.01 -14.27
C LEU A 147 20.33 3.38 -14.32
N LEU A 148 19.09 3.48 -13.85
CA LEU A 148 18.38 4.76 -13.74
C LEU A 148 19.00 5.59 -12.59
N LYS A 149 20.15 6.20 -12.85
CA LYS A 149 20.84 7.13 -11.94
C LYS A 149 19.99 8.35 -11.54
N SER A 150 18.92 8.61 -12.28
CA SER A 150 18.01 9.74 -12.09
C SER A 150 16.97 9.57 -10.97
N TYR A 151 16.98 8.44 -10.24
CA TYR A 151 15.98 8.18 -9.20
C TYR A 151 15.99 9.22 -8.06
N SER A 152 17.14 9.84 -7.80
CA SER A 152 17.26 10.93 -6.82
C SER A 152 16.62 12.24 -7.28
N SER A 153 16.46 12.45 -8.59
CA SER A 153 15.88 13.65 -9.19
C SER A 153 14.37 13.55 -9.44
N VAL A 154 13.78 12.34 -9.26
CA VAL A 154 12.32 12.18 -9.39
C VAL A 154 11.62 12.95 -8.27
N PRO A 155 10.59 13.75 -8.58
CA PRO A 155 9.77 14.40 -7.55
C PRO A 155 9.25 13.38 -6.55
N LYS A 156 9.35 13.71 -5.26
CA LYS A 156 8.91 12.82 -4.19
C LYS A 156 7.57 13.28 -3.66
N GLN A 157 6.64 12.35 -3.54
CA GLN A 157 5.33 12.59 -2.94
C GLN A 157 4.93 11.42 -2.05
N LEU A 158 3.89 11.62 -1.24
CA LEU A 158 3.22 10.53 -0.55
C LEU A 158 2.53 9.63 -1.58
N ILE A 159 2.63 8.31 -1.37
CA ILE A 159 1.94 7.31 -2.18
C ILE A 159 1.30 6.27 -1.27
N HIS A 160 0.26 5.60 -1.75
CA HIS A 160 -0.41 4.53 -0.98
C HIS A 160 0.49 3.30 -0.78
N HIS A 161 1.43 3.04 -1.61
CA HIS A 161 2.47 2.01 -1.53
C HIS A 161 2.03 0.53 -1.52
N ASP A 162 0.83 0.19 -1.03
CA ASP A 162 0.38 -1.20 -0.84
C ASP A 162 -1.00 -1.43 -1.46
N LEU A 163 -1.14 -1.12 -2.75
CA LEU A 163 -2.37 -1.41 -3.47
C LEU A 163 -2.40 -2.87 -3.93
N HIS A 164 -3.22 -3.66 -3.27
CA HIS A 164 -3.49 -5.04 -3.67
C HIS A 164 -4.99 -5.37 -3.53
N PRO A 165 -5.49 -6.46 -4.15
CA PRO A 165 -6.92 -6.78 -4.22
C PRO A 165 -7.67 -6.80 -2.87
N LYS A 166 -6.98 -7.14 -1.79
CA LYS A 166 -7.59 -7.20 -0.44
C LYS A 166 -7.69 -5.83 0.26
N ASN A 167 -7.00 -4.80 -0.28
CA ASN A 167 -7.00 -3.44 0.28
C ASN A 167 -8.00 -2.52 -0.43
N ALA A 168 -8.81 -3.05 -1.33
CA ALA A 168 -9.89 -2.32 -1.99
C ALA A 168 -11.23 -2.98 -1.68
N ILE A 169 -12.21 -2.17 -1.27
CA ILE A 169 -13.58 -2.61 -1.00
C ILE A 169 -14.49 -1.94 -2.03
N PHE A 170 -15.23 -2.78 -2.75
CA PHE A 170 -16.21 -2.36 -3.75
C PHE A 170 -17.61 -2.50 -3.18
N ASN A 171 -18.44 -1.50 -3.41
CA ASN A 171 -19.84 -1.53 -3.06
C ASN A 171 -20.67 -1.31 -4.34
N GLU A 172 -21.74 -2.07 -4.53
CA GLU A 172 -22.59 -2.00 -5.73
C GLU A 172 -23.15 -0.59 -6.00
N ASN A 173 -23.22 0.24 -4.98
CA ASN A 173 -23.81 1.58 -5.05
C ASN A 173 -22.80 2.74 -5.04
N LYS A 174 -21.55 2.52 -4.71
CA LYS A 174 -20.45 3.52 -4.69
C LYS A 174 -19.12 2.81 -4.70
N ILE A 175 -18.25 3.26 -5.56
CA ILE A 175 -16.83 3.03 -5.37
C ILE A 175 -16.37 4.05 -4.38
#